data_544255b9e6af0e1e8159cf0dc96c7cf2
#
_entry.id   544255b9e6af0e1e8159cf0dc96c7cf2
#
_cell.length_a   1.000
_cell.length_b   1.000
_cell.length_c   1.000
_cell.angle_alpha   90.00
_cell.angle_beta   90.00
_cell.angle_gamma   90.00
#
_symmetry.space_group_name_H-M   'P 1'
#
loop_
_entity.id
_entity.type
_entity.pdbx_description
1 polymer ?
#
loop_
_entity_poly.entity_id
_entity_poly.type
_entity_poly.pdbx_seq_one_letter_code
_entity_poly.pdbx_strand_id
1 'polypeptide(L)'
;MKKILIVDDQVEVRELVQVTLEIGDYQIFSAENGRQAVDVARAEHPDIILMDIMMPGSEVDGLEACRRLKSDPATADITIVMLSAKGQESDIMAGREAGANDYFTKPFSPIALIEKVEQVIGEN
;
A
#
# COMPACT_ATOMS: atom_id res chain seq x y z
N MET A 1 7.73 10.21 -13.63
CA MET A 1 8.11 9.62 -12.33
C MET A 1 6.90 8.94 -11.73
N LYS A 2 7.04 7.69 -11.34
CA LYS A 2 5.94 6.95 -10.73
C LYS A 2 5.72 7.40 -9.29
N LYS A 3 4.48 7.38 -8.86
CA LYS A 3 4.11 7.80 -7.51
C LYS A 3 3.76 6.59 -6.65
N ILE A 4 4.31 6.55 -5.43
CA ILE A 4 4.07 5.46 -4.49
C ILE A 4 3.53 6.04 -3.20
N LEU A 5 2.43 5.46 -2.70
CA LEU A 5 1.89 5.82 -1.40
C LEU A 5 2.12 4.66 -0.43
N ILE A 6 2.73 4.96 0.71
CA ILE A 6 2.98 3.98 1.77
C ILE A 6 2.03 4.27 2.92
N VAL A 7 1.26 3.27 3.34
CA VAL A 7 0.31 3.42 4.43
C VAL A 7 0.62 2.41 5.52
N ASP A 8 1.03 2.90 6.68
CA ASP A 8 1.34 2.06 7.84
C ASP A 8 1.28 2.96 9.06
N ASP A 9 0.77 2.44 10.18
CA ASP A 9 0.67 3.23 11.39
C ASP A 9 1.98 3.30 12.15
N GLN A 10 2.97 2.49 11.78
CA GLN A 10 4.29 2.49 12.40
C GLN A 10 5.25 3.35 11.60
N VAL A 11 5.78 4.40 12.24
CA VAL A 11 6.65 5.33 11.54
C VAL A 11 7.93 4.64 11.07
N GLU A 12 8.41 3.66 11.83
CA GLU A 12 9.64 2.94 11.46
C GLU A 12 9.46 2.20 10.13
N VAL A 13 8.28 1.61 9.92
CA VAL A 13 8.00 0.89 8.68
C VAL A 13 7.94 1.88 7.52
N ARG A 14 7.24 3.01 7.71
CA ARG A 14 7.15 4.02 6.65
C ARG A 14 8.53 4.53 6.26
N GLU A 15 9.39 4.79 7.25
CA GLU A 15 10.74 5.28 6.99
C GLU A 15 11.58 4.25 6.27
N LEU A 16 11.49 2.98 6.70
CA LEU A 16 12.26 1.91 6.07
C LEU A 16 11.86 1.75 4.61
N VAL A 17 10.57 1.74 4.33
CA VAL A 17 10.08 1.58 2.96
C VAL A 17 10.50 2.79 2.13
N GLN A 18 10.39 4.00 2.68
CA GLN A 18 10.76 5.20 1.95
C GLN A 18 12.24 5.19 1.58
N VAL A 19 13.11 4.90 2.56
CA VAL A 19 14.56 4.86 2.31
C VAL A 19 14.89 3.78 1.29
N THR A 20 14.26 2.61 1.41
CA THR A 20 14.50 1.50 0.49
C THR A 20 14.16 1.88 -0.94
N LEU A 21 13.04 2.58 -1.14
CA LEU A 21 12.58 2.90 -2.49
C LEU A 21 13.20 4.17 -3.05
N GLU A 22 13.95 4.92 -2.25
CA GLU A 22 14.63 6.11 -2.75
C GLU A 22 15.69 5.82 -3.79
N ILE A 23 16.18 4.58 -3.86
CA ILE A 23 17.13 4.25 -4.91
C ILE A 23 16.48 4.20 -6.29
N GLY A 24 15.15 4.09 -6.35
CA GLY A 24 14.42 4.19 -7.60
C GLY A 24 14.02 5.61 -7.89
N ASP A 25 13.47 5.84 -9.07
CA ASP A 25 13.04 7.17 -9.47
C ASP A 25 11.54 7.31 -9.19
N TYR A 26 11.20 7.39 -7.90
CA TYR A 26 9.81 7.45 -7.46
C TYR A 26 9.54 8.71 -6.67
N GLN A 27 8.29 9.19 -6.77
CA GLN A 27 7.79 10.21 -5.86
C GLN A 27 7.00 9.49 -4.78
N ILE A 28 7.42 9.64 -3.53
CA ILE A 28 6.90 8.83 -2.43
C ILE A 28 6.08 9.69 -1.48
N PHE A 29 4.86 9.23 -1.20
CA PHE A 29 3.96 9.83 -0.23
C PHE A 29 3.74 8.84 0.91
N SER A 30 3.34 9.32 2.07
CA SER A 30 3.08 8.44 3.21
C SER A 30 1.78 8.84 3.91
N ALA A 31 1.15 7.86 4.54
CA ALA A 31 -0.04 8.06 5.34
C ALA A 31 0.04 7.13 6.54
N GLU A 32 -0.53 7.54 7.67
CA GLU A 32 -0.43 6.74 8.88
C GLU A 32 -1.72 6.03 9.24
N ASN A 33 -2.77 6.22 8.47
CA ASN A 33 -4.02 5.50 8.68
C ASN A 33 -4.81 5.48 7.37
N GLY A 34 -5.92 4.72 7.38
CA GLY A 34 -6.69 4.54 6.17
C GLY A 34 -7.37 5.80 5.68
N ARG A 35 -7.78 6.68 6.58
CA ARG A 35 -8.43 7.92 6.19
C ARG A 35 -7.45 8.83 5.43
N GLN A 36 -6.24 8.97 5.97
CA GLN A 36 -5.21 9.73 5.26
C GLN A 36 -4.88 9.10 3.92
N ALA A 37 -4.87 7.76 3.88
CA ALA A 37 -4.58 7.05 2.63
C ALA A 37 -5.60 7.41 1.56
N VAL A 38 -6.88 7.42 1.90
CA VAL A 38 -7.93 7.77 0.95
C VAL A 38 -7.76 9.21 0.48
N ASP A 39 -7.49 10.13 1.42
CA ASP A 39 -7.32 11.53 1.07
C ASP A 39 -6.13 11.74 0.14
N VAL A 40 -4.98 11.13 0.44
CA VAL A 40 -3.79 11.28 -0.39
C VAL A 40 -4.01 10.63 -1.75
N ALA A 41 -4.65 9.46 -1.78
CA ALA A 41 -4.91 8.76 -3.04
C ALA A 41 -5.77 9.60 -3.96
N ARG A 42 -6.77 10.27 -3.42
CA ARG A 42 -7.64 11.14 -4.23
C ARG A 42 -6.90 12.37 -4.73
N ALA A 43 -6.03 12.93 -3.89
CA ALA A 43 -5.30 14.15 -4.25
C ALA A 43 -4.18 13.88 -5.24
N GLU A 44 -3.44 12.79 -5.05
CA GLU A 44 -2.20 12.54 -5.80
C GLU A 44 -2.31 11.45 -6.84
N HIS A 45 -3.29 10.59 -6.74
CA HIS A 45 -3.51 9.45 -7.63
C HIS A 45 -2.22 8.65 -7.85
N PRO A 46 -1.69 8.01 -6.80
CA PRO A 46 -0.44 7.24 -6.92
C PRO A 46 -0.61 6.05 -7.86
N ASP A 47 0.49 5.60 -8.42
CA ASP A 47 0.49 4.44 -9.29
C ASP A 47 0.34 3.15 -8.49
N ILE A 48 0.87 3.13 -7.27
CA ILE A 48 0.77 1.98 -6.39
C ILE A 48 0.59 2.45 -4.95
N ILE A 49 -0.21 1.71 -4.19
CA ILE A 49 -0.37 1.92 -2.76
C ILE A 49 0.10 0.67 -2.04
N LEU A 50 1.06 0.83 -1.13
CA LEU A 50 1.49 -0.24 -0.23
C LEU A 50 0.75 -0.03 1.07
N MET A 51 -0.26 -0.86 1.34
CA MET A 51 -1.23 -0.62 2.41
C MET A 51 -1.16 -1.69 3.48
N ASP A 52 -0.83 -1.30 4.71
CA ASP A 52 -0.88 -2.22 5.84
C ASP A 52 -2.34 -2.61 6.10
N ILE A 53 -2.59 -3.90 6.24
CA ILE A 53 -3.94 -4.39 6.54
C ILE A 53 -4.35 -4.01 7.95
N MET A 54 -3.43 -4.18 8.91
CA MET A 54 -3.73 -4.00 10.32
C MET A 54 -3.26 -2.64 10.81
N MET A 55 -4.19 -1.77 11.10
CA MET A 55 -3.89 -0.47 11.70
C MET A 55 -4.82 -0.28 12.89
N PRO A 56 -4.51 -0.95 14.02
CA PRO A 56 -5.39 -0.91 15.19
C PRO A 56 -5.57 0.50 15.69
N GLY A 57 -6.77 0.81 16.12
CA GLY A 57 -7.09 2.15 16.61
C GLY A 57 -7.54 3.12 15.54
N SER A 58 -7.43 2.74 14.27
CA SER A 58 -7.90 3.59 13.16
C SER A 58 -9.36 3.29 12.88
N GLU A 59 -10.15 4.34 12.63
CA GLU A 59 -11.53 4.17 12.21
C GLU A 59 -11.61 3.51 10.84
N VAL A 60 -10.65 3.83 9.98
CA VAL A 60 -10.55 3.27 8.64
C VAL A 60 -9.26 2.48 8.58
N ASP A 61 -9.37 1.15 8.62
CA ASP A 61 -8.18 0.31 8.50
C ASP A 61 -7.84 0.08 7.02
N GLY A 62 -6.82 -0.73 6.77
CA GLY A 62 -6.37 -0.95 5.39
C GLY A 62 -7.41 -1.60 4.51
N LEU A 63 -8.21 -2.52 5.06
CA LEU A 63 -9.26 -3.19 4.28
C LEU A 63 -10.35 -2.21 3.89
N GLU A 64 -10.80 -1.39 4.84
CA GLU A 64 -11.84 -0.42 4.55
C GLU A 64 -11.35 0.63 3.56
N ALA A 65 -10.09 1.10 3.72
CA ALA A 65 -9.53 2.06 2.78
C ALA A 65 -9.49 1.47 1.37
N CYS A 66 -9.09 0.20 1.26
CA CYS A 66 -9.05 -0.48 -0.03
C CYS A 66 -10.43 -0.55 -0.66
N ARG A 67 -11.45 -0.92 0.12
CA ARG A 67 -12.82 -0.97 -0.40
C ARG A 67 -13.28 0.38 -0.91
N ARG A 68 -13.01 1.44 -0.15
CA ARG A 68 -13.41 2.79 -0.55
C ARG A 68 -12.74 3.23 -1.83
N LEU A 69 -11.44 2.94 -1.96
CA LEU A 69 -10.68 3.33 -3.14
C LEU A 69 -11.12 2.54 -4.36
N LYS A 70 -11.37 1.23 -4.20
CA LYS A 70 -11.78 0.41 -5.33
C LYS A 70 -13.23 0.64 -5.73
N SER A 71 -14.04 1.20 -4.85
CA SER A 71 -15.43 1.52 -5.16
C SER A 71 -15.60 2.88 -5.82
N ASP A 72 -14.58 3.72 -5.80
CA ASP A 72 -14.63 5.07 -6.34
C ASP A 72 -14.02 5.06 -7.74
N PRO A 73 -14.78 5.41 -8.79
CA PRO A 73 -14.21 5.41 -10.15
C PRO A 73 -12.96 6.25 -10.30
N ALA A 74 -12.80 7.29 -9.49
CA ALA A 74 -11.61 8.15 -9.58
C ALA A 74 -10.34 7.46 -9.10
N THR A 75 -10.46 6.43 -8.26
CA THR A 75 -9.29 5.75 -7.68
C THR A 75 -9.28 4.25 -7.93
N ALA A 76 -10.31 3.71 -8.58
CA ALA A 76 -10.44 2.25 -8.74
C ALA A 76 -9.30 1.64 -9.56
N ASP A 77 -8.65 2.44 -10.40
CA ASP A 77 -7.56 1.96 -11.25
C ASP A 77 -6.20 1.95 -10.55
N ILE A 78 -6.12 2.49 -9.33
CA ILE A 78 -4.85 2.48 -8.59
C ILE A 78 -4.54 1.05 -8.16
N THR A 79 -3.29 0.62 -8.34
CA THR A 79 -2.86 -0.70 -7.90
C THR A 79 -2.63 -0.69 -6.40
N ILE A 80 -3.29 -1.58 -5.67
CA ILE A 80 -3.17 -1.66 -4.22
C ILE A 80 -2.54 -3.00 -3.85
N VAL A 81 -1.42 -2.94 -3.13
CA VAL A 81 -0.73 -4.12 -2.60
C VAL A 81 -0.90 -4.10 -1.08
N MET A 82 -1.55 -5.14 -0.55
CA MET A 82 -1.74 -5.21 0.90
C MET A 82 -0.51 -5.79 1.57
N LEU A 83 -0.13 -5.21 2.71
CA LEU A 83 0.98 -5.71 3.51
C LEU A 83 0.38 -6.49 4.68
N SER A 84 0.68 -7.78 4.75
CA SER A 84 0.11 -8.65 5.79
C SER A 84 1.21 -9.33 6.59
N ALA A 85 0.87 -9.76 7.82
CA ALA A 85 1.80 -10.52 8.63
C ALA A 85 1.96 -11.92 8.05
N LYS A 86 3.16 -12.48 8.25
CA LYS A 86 3.45 -13.83 7.78
C LYS A 86 2.48 -14.83 8.42
N GLY A 87 1.94 -15.72 7.61
CA GLY A 87 1.05 -16.75 8.10
C GLY A 87 -0.41 -16.34 8.25
N GLN A 88 -0.75 -15.12 7.87
CA GLN A 88 -2.12 -14.61 8.01
C GLN A 88 -2.88 -14.79 6.69
N GLU A 89 -3.23 -16.03 6.37
CA GLU A 89 -3.95 -16.29 5.13
C GLU A 89 -5.32 -15.63 5.08
N SER A 90 -5.97 -15.51 6.24
CA SER A 90 -7.26 -14.83 6.30
C SER A 90 -7.13 -13.35 5.90
N ASP A 91 -5.99 -12.72 6.20
CA ASP A 91 -5.75 -11.34 5.78
C ASP A 91 -5.63 -11.23 4.27
N ILE A 92 -4.98 -12.22 3.65
CA ILE A 92 -4.83 -12.23 2.20
C ILE A 92 -6.18 -12.35 1.53
N MET A 93 -7.02 -13.25 2.02
CA MET A 93 -8.37 -13.43 1.48
C MET A 93 -9.21 -12.18 1.67
N ALA A 94 -9.14 -11.57 2.86
CA ALA A 94 -9.90 -10.37 3.13
C ALA A 94 -9.45 -9.23 2.22
N GLY A 95 -8.15 -9.13 1.95
CA GLY A 95 -7.62 -8.11 1.05
C GLY A 95 -8.13 -8.29 -0.36
N ARG A 96 -8.17 -9.53 -0.83
CA ARG A 96 -8.70 -9.80 -2.17
C ARG A 96 -10.17 -9.44 -2.27
N GLU A 97 -10.95 -9.79 -1.24
CA GLU A 97 -12.37 -9.44 -1.22
C GLU A 97 -12.58 -7.93 -1.19
N ALA A 98 -11.66 -7.19 -0.58
CA ALA A 98 -11.72 -5.74 -0.57
C ALA A 98 -11.31 -5.12 -1.90
N GLY A 99 -10.79 -5.92 -2.82
CA GLY A 99 -10.42 -5.45 -4.15
C GLY A 99 -8.94 -5.22 -4.38
N ALA A 100 -8.08 -5.61 -3.43
CA ALA A 100 -6.64 -5.43 -3.58
C ALA A 100 -6.11 -6.21 -4.77
N ASN A 101 -5.11 -5.64 -5.43
CA ASN A 101 -4.52 -6.25 -6.62
C ASN A 101 -3.50 -7.32 -6.28
N ASP A 102 -2.83 -7.19 -5.14
CA ASP A 102 -1.77 -8.11 -4.76
C ASP A 102 -1.54 -8.01 -3.27
N TYR A 103 -0.64 -8.81 -2.74
CA TYR A 103 -0.29 -8.76 -1.32
C TYR A 103 1.20 -9.01 -1.17
N PHE A 104 1.75 -8.63 -0.01
CA PHE A 104 3.16 -8.80 0.30
C PHE A 104 3.29 -9.08 1.79
N THR A 105 4.11 -10.02 2.16
CA THR A 105 4.17 -10.53 3.54
C THR A 105 5.26 -9.84 4.34
N LYS A 106 4.93 -9.41 5.56
CA LYS A 106 5.91 -8.89 6.52
C LYS A 106 6.46 -10.03 7.37
N PRO A 107 7.69 -9.95 7.80
CA PRO A 107 8.69 -8.95 7.44
C PRO A 107 9.23 -9.21 6.04
N PHE A 108 9.65 -8.15 5.37
CA PHE A 108 10.20 -8.28 4.02
C PHE A 108 11.61 -7.69 3.99
N SER A 109 12.42 -8.21 3.06
CA SER A 109 13.75 -7.65 2.85
C SER A 109 13.66 -6.45 1.91
N PRO A 110 14.61 -5.51 1.99
CA PRO A 110 14.62 -4.38 1.05
C PRO A 110 14.65 -4.83 -0.41
N ILE A 111 15.43 -5.86 -0.72
CA ILE A 111 15.50 -6.34 -2.10
C ILE A 111 14.15 -6.88 -2.56
N ALA A 112 13.48 -7.65 -1.71
CA ALA A 112 12.17 -8.20 -2.06
C ALA A 112 11.14 -7.09 -2.28
N LEU A 113 11.20 -6.03 -1.48
CA LEU A 113 10.29 -4.90 -1.63
C LEU A 113 10.52 -4.19 -2.97
N ILE A 114 11.78 -3.94 -3.32
CA ILE A 114 12.11 -3.30 -4.58
C ILE A 114 11.59 -4.14 -5.75
N GLU A 115 11.83 -5.45 -5.70
CA GLU A 115 11.38 -6.34 -6.75
C GLU A 115 9.86 -6.36 -6.88
N LYS A 116 9.14 -6.34 -5.75
CA LYS A 116 7.69 -6.34 -5.77
C LYS A 116 7.16 -5.06 -6.41
N VAL A 117 7.72 -3.92 -6.05
CA VAL A 117 7.29 -2.65 -6.61
C VAL A 117 7.55 -2.62 -8.12
N GLU A 118 8.73 -3.03 -8.55
CA GLU A 118 9.06 -3.06 -9.97
C GLU A 118 8.14 -4.00 -10.74
N GLN A 119 7.82 -5.14 -10.17
CA GLN A 119 6.95 -6.10 -10.80
C GLN A 119 5.54 -5.52 -10.99
N VAL A 120 5.06 -4.81 -9.98
CA VAL A 120 3.67 -4.32 -9.97
C VAL A 120 3.49 -3.07 -10.84
N ILE A 121 4.37 -2.08 -10.72
CA ILE A 121 4.21 -0.88 -11.55
C ILE A 121 4.90 -1.00 -12.88
N GLY A 122 5.51 -2.07 -13.13
CA GLY A 122 5.93 -2.42 -14.40
C GLY A 122 6.97 -1.55 -14.89
N GLU A 123 7.94 -1.88 -14.99
CA GLU A 123 8.91 -1.27 -15.52
C GLU A 123 8.66 -0.76 -16.78
N ASN A 124 7.65 -0.80 -17.30
CA ASN A 124 7.46 -0.29 -18.59
C ASN A 124 7.24 0.97 -18.80
#